data_82b94fc471dac653f64cf74f60d20f4b
#
_entry.id   82b94fc471dac653f64cf74f60d20f4b
#
_cell.length_a   1.000
_cell.length_b   1.000
_cell.length_c   1.000
_cell.angle_alpha   90.00
_cell.angle_beta   90.00
_cell.angle_gamma   90.00
#
_symmetry.space_group_name_H-M   'P 1'
#
loop_
_entity.id
_entity.type
_entity.pdbx_description
1 polymer ?
#
loop_
_entity_poly.entity_id
_entity_poly.type
_entity_poly.pdbx_seq_one_letter_code
_entity_poly.pdbx_strand_id
1 'polypeptide(L)'
;MSERLATIASASGLHARPAALFAEAAGALDIEVTIAAKDAPEDEAMDASSILSLMTLGAAKGDEVVLRATGDGADAALDSLVALLETDLDAV
;
A
#
# COMPACT_ATOMS: atom_id res chain seq x y z
N MET A 1 -12.95 8.04 -8.28
CA MET A 1 -11.85 7.53 -7.42
C MET A 1 -11.94 6.01 -7.33
N SER A 2 -10.82 5.35 -7.53
CA SER A 2 -10.75 3.90 -7.40
C SER A 2 -10.22 3.53 -6.01
N GLU A 3 -10.71 2.43 -5.47
CA GLU A 3 -10.37 1.98 -4.13
C GLU A 3 -10.23 0.47 -4.12
N ARG A 4 -9.26 -0.03 -3.37
CA ARG A 4 -9.05 -1.47 -3.19
C ARG A 4 -8.65 -1.77 -1.76
N LEU A 5 -9.13 -2.90 -1.26
CA LEU A 5 -8.67 -3.46 0.01
C LEU A 5 -7.56 -4.47 -0.26
N ALA A 6 -6.55 -4.48 0.59
CA ALA A 6 -5.46 -5.45 0.49
C ALA A 6 -5.12 -5.97 1.88
N THR A 7 -4.77 -7.24 1.96
CA THR A 7 -4.33 -7.86 3.20
C THR A 7 -2.81 -8.00 3.17
N ILE A 8 -2.15 -7.57 4.24
CA ILE A 8 -0.69 -7.63 4.34
C ILE A 8 -0.25 -9.07 4.51
N ALA A 9 0.57 -9.57 3.58
CA ALA A 9 1.07 -10.95 3.60
C ALA A 9 2.49 -11.07 4.11
N SER A 10 3.26 -9.98 4.12
CA SER A 10 4.65 -10.00 4.57
C SER A 10 4.74 -10.33 6.06
N ALA A 11 5.61 -11.26 6.43
CA ALA A 11 5.73 -11.74 7.80
C ALA A 11 6.03 -10.63 8.80
N SER A 12 6.84 -9.64 8.43
CA SER A 12 7.17 -8.50 9.29
C SER A 12 6.21 -7.32 9.11
N GLY A 13 5.15 -7.48 8.31
CA GLY A 13 4.23 -6.41 8.00
C GLY A 13 4.85 -5.38 7.06
N LEU A 14 4.25 -4.18 7.01
CA LEU A 14 4.78 -3.06 6.22
C LEU A 14 5.88 -2.35 7.00
N HIS A 15 7.03 -3.00 7.10
CA HIS A 15 8.16 -2.54 7.89
C HIS A 15 9.45 -2.77 7.10
N ALA A 16 10.45 -1.94 7.28
CA ALA A 16 11.77 -2.07 6.66
C ALA A 16 11.70 -2.43 5.17
N ARG A 17 12.18 -3.61 4.78
CA ARG A 17 12.26 -4.03 3.38
C ARG A 17 10.91 -4.09 2.65
N PRO A 18 9.85 -4.68 3.23
CA PRO A 18 8.54 -4.66 2.56
C PRO A 18 8.04 -3.25 2.29
N ALA A 19 8.22 -2.32 3.23
CA ALA A 19 7.82 -0.93 3.04
C ALA A 19 8.61 -0.28 1.91
N ALA A 20 9.92 -0.54 1.86
CA ALA A 20 10.78 0.01 0.81
C ALA A 20 10.38 -0.50 -0.57
N LEU A 21 10.11 -1.80 -0.70
CA LEU A 21 9.70 -2.40 -1.97
C LEU A 21 8.36 -1.84 -2.44
N PHE A 22 7.41 -1.71 -1.52
CA PHE A 22 6.08 -1.19 -1.85
C PHE A 22 6.17 0.30 -2.23
N ALA A 23 6.90 1.09 -1.46
CA ALA A 23 7.05 2.52 -1.74
C ALA A 23 7.69 2.76 -3.09
N GLU A 24 8.68 1.97 -3.45
CA GLU A 24 9.34 2.06 -4.76
C GLU A 24 8.35 1.74 -5.89
N ALA A 25 7.56 0.69 -5.73
CA ALA A 25 6.56 0.33 -6.72
C ALA A 25 5.51 1.42 -6.88
N ALA A 26 5.01 1.98 -5.77
CA ALA A 26 4.04 3.07 -5.81
C ALA A 26 4.61 4.33 -6.44
N GLY A 27 5.87 4.64 -6.12
CA GLY A 27 6.55 5.81 -6.66
C GLY A 27 6.85 5.72 -8.15
N ALA A 28 6.90 4.51 -8.69
CA ALA A 28 7.14 4.31 -10.12
C ALA A 28 5.89 4.54 -10.98
N LEU A 29 4.72 4.65 -10.35
CA LEU A 29 3.47 4.90 -11.05
C LEU A 29 3.32 6.38 -11.40
N ASP A 30 2.61 6.66 -12.48
CA ASP A 30 2.37 8.03 -12.94
C ASP A 30 1.25 8.73 -12.17
N ILE A 31 0.59 8.04 -11.25
CA ILE A 31 -0.51 8.57 -10.49
C ILE A 31 -0.20 8.48 -8.99
N GLU A 32 -0.81 9.36 -8.22
CA GLU A 32 -0.68 9.31 -6.77
C GLU A 32 -1.58 8.24 -6.19
N VAL A 33 -1.04 7.45 -5.27
CA VAL A 33 -1.77 6.44 -4.54
C VAL A 33 -1.67 6.76 -3.06
N THR A 34 -2.79 6.65 -2.35
CA THR A 34 -2.81 6.82 -0.90
C THR A 34 -3.10 5.47 -0.23
N ILE A 35 -2.65 5.35 1.01
CA ILE A 35 -2.85 4.14 1.81
C ILE A 35 -3.34 4.53 3.20
N ALA A 36 -4.25 3.76 3.75
CA ALA A 36 -4.76 3.95 5.10
C ALA A 36 -5.14 2.61 5.70
N ALA A 37 -5.20 2.54 7.03
CA ALA A 37 -5.77 1.37 7.68
C ALA A 37 -7.25 1.23 7.31
N LYS A 38 -7.75 0.03 7.24
CA LYS A 38 -9.12 -0.25 6.79
C LYS A 38 -10.17 0.58 7.50
N ASP A 39 -10.02 0.74 8.81
CA ASP A 39 -11.00 1.42 9.64
C ASP A 39 -10.67 2.90 9.89
N ALA A 40 -9.61 3.40 9.28
CA ALA A 40 -9.21 4.79 9.46
C ALA A 40 -10.07 5.73 8.62
N PRO A 41 -10.31 6.97 9.09
CA PRO A 41 -10.97 7.97 8.28
C PRO A 41 -10.17 8.27 7.01
N GLU A 42 -10.89 8.66 5.95
CA GLU A 42 -10.25 8.94 4.67
C GLU A 42 -9.20 10.05 4.75
N ASP A 43 -9.38 11.03 5.65
CA ASP A 43 -8.44 12.12 5.83
C ASP A 43 -7.14 11.70 6.53
N GLU A 44 -7.06 10.48 7.00
CA GLU A 44 -5.82 9.92 7.56
C GLU A 44 -5.00 9.16 6.52
N ALA A 45 -5.45 9.12 5.26
CA ALA A 45 -4.72 8.45 4.20
C ALA A 45 -3.35 9.11 3.99
N MET A 46 -2.34 8.28 3.77
CA MET A 46 -0.96 8.71 3.60
C MET A 46 -0.44 8.38 2.21
N ASP A 47 0.65 9.02 1.82
CA ASP A 47 1.30 8.78 0.53
C ASP A 47 1.90 7.37 0.49
N ALA A 48 1.40 6.52 -0.40
CA ALA A 48 1.86 5.14 -0.53
C ALA A 48 3.29 5.03 -1.06
N SER A 49 3.83 6.10 -1.64
CA SER A 49 5.22 6.10 -2.13
C SER A 49 6.23 6.55 -1.07
N SER A 50 5.77 6.83 0.14
CA SER A 50 6.65 7.27 1.23
C SER A 50 6.93 6.11 2.19
N ILE A 51 8.19 5.69 2.28
CA ILE A 51 8.61 4.65 3.22
C ILE A 51 8.25 5.05 4.65
N LEU A 52 8.49 6.31 4.99
CA LEU A 52 8.20 6.80 6.34
C LEU A 52 6.72 6.71 6.68
N SER A 53 5.86 7.07 5.73
CA SER A 53 4.41 6.95 5.92
C SER A 53 3.98 5.50 6.11
N LEU A 54 4.53 4.59 5.31
CA LEU A 54 4.22 3.17 5.42
C LEU A 54 4.63 2.59 6.78
N MET A 55 5.78 2.99 7.26
CA MET A 55 6.26 2.55 8.57
C MET A 55 5.42 3.14 9.70
N THR A 56 5.00 4.40 9.55
CA THR A 56 4.11 5.06 10.50
C THR A 56 2.74 4.39 10.57
N LEU A 57 2.25 3.90 9.42
CA LEU A 57 0.99 3.16 9.35
C LEU A 57 1.03 1.92 10.24
N GLY A 58 2.18 1.25 10.31
CA GLY A 58 2.38 0.13 11.22
C GLY A 58 1.54 -1.10 10.94
N ALA A 59 1.14 -1.30 9.68
CA ALA A 59 0.33 -2.46 9.32
C ALA A 59 1.14 -3.75 9.50
N ALA A 60 0.55 -4.72 10.20
CA ALA A 60 1.16 -6.02 10.46
C ALA A 60 0.58 -7.08 9.54
N LYS A 61 1.22 -8.25 9.50
CA LYS A 61 0.71 -9.38 8.72
C LYS A 61 -0.73 -9.68 9.14
N GLY A 62 -1.60 -9.79 8.13
CA GLY A 62 -3.02 -10.05 8.34
C GLY A 62 -3.88 -8.79 8.46
N ASP A 63 -3.27 -7.63 8.64
CA ASP A 63 -4.01 -6.37 8.67
C ASP A 63 -4.47 -6.01 7.27
N GLU A 64 -5.63 -5.37 7.19
CA GLU A 64 -6.15 -4.87 5.93
C GLU A 64 -5.91 -3.38 5.80
N VAL A 65 -5.56 -2.96 4.59
CA VAL A 65 -5.35 -1.55 4.27
C VAL A 65 -6.19 -1.18 3.05
N VAL A 66 -6.46 0.11 2.91
CA VAL A 66 -7.22 0.65 1.77
C VAL A 66 -6.26 1.45 0.90
N LEU A 67 -6.22 1.12 -0.38
CA LEU A 67 -5.47 1.88 -1.39
C LEU A 67 -6.45 2.66 -2.23
N ARG A 68 -6.16 3.93 -2.47
CA ARG A 68 -7.01 4.80 -3.27
C ARG A 68 -6.18 5.54 -4.30
N ALA A 69 -6.74 5.73 -5.48
CA ALA A 69 -6.11 6.49 -6.56
C ALA A 69 -7.18 7.08 -7.46
N THR A 70 -6.83 8.14 -8.18
CA THR A 70 -7.73 8.82 -9.11
C THR A 70 -7.01 9.02 -10.43
N GLY A 71 -7.74 8.91 -11.53
CA GLY A 71 -7.20 9.17 -12.86
C GLY A 71 -7.17 7.93 -13.75
N ASP A 72 -6.69 8.13 -14.98
CA ASP A 72 -6.58 7.05 -15.95
C ASP A 72 -5.55 6.02 -15.47
N GLY A 73 -5.93 4.75 -15.55
CA GLY A 73 -5.06 3.67 -15.12
C GLY A 73 -5.07 3.40 -13.62
N ALA A 74 -5.91 4.11 -12.86
CA ALA A 74 -5.98 3.93 -11.41
C ALA A 74 -6.34 2.49 -11.03
N ASP A 75 -7.30 1.87 -11.70
CA ASP A 75 -7.71 0.50 -11.38
C ASP A 75 -6.57 -0.49 -11.59
N ALA A 76 -5.89 -0.41 -12.73
CA ALA A 76 -4.76 -1.31 -13.03
C ALA A 76 -3.61 -1.09 -12.04
N ALA A 77 -3.33 0.17 -11.69
CA ALA A 77 -2.28 0.51 -10.74
C ALA A 77 -2.60 -0.06 -9.36
N LEU A 78 -3.84 0.10 -8.90
CA LEU A 78 -4.25 -0.43 -7.60
C LEU A 78 -4.21 -1.95 -7.58
N ASP A 79 -4.64 -2.61 -8.64
CA ASP A 79 -4.60 -4.07 -8.72
C ASP A 79 -3.16 -4.59 -8.62
N SER A 80 -2.23 -3.90 -9.26
CA SER A 80 -0.81 -4.24 -9.20
C SER A 80 -0.27 -4.11 -7.77
N LEU A 81 -0.62 -3.02 -7.08
CA LEU A 81 -0.17 -2.79 -5.71
C LEU A 81 -0.82 -3.75 -4.72
N VAL A 82 -2.09 -4.12 -4.93
CA VAL A 82 -2.76 -5.13 -4.11
C VAL A 82 -2.03 -6.47 -4.22
N ALA A 83 -1.70 -6.88 -5.44
CA ALA A 83 -0.98 -8.12 -5.66
C ALA A 83 0.37 -8.12 -4.93
N LEU A 84 1.05 -6.98 -4.94
CA LEU A 84 2.33 -6.83 -4.24
C LEU A 84 2.17 -6.96 -2.72
N LEU A 85 1.16 -6.30 -2.14
CA LEU A 85 0.91 -6.37 -0.71
C LEU A 85 0.49 -7.77 -0.26
N GLU A 86 -0.21 -8.51 -1.12
CA GLU A 86 -0.67 -9.86 -0.81
C GLU A 86 0.40 -10.92 -1.10
N THR A 87 1.60 -10.48 -1.47
CA THR A 87 2.77 -11.34 -1.60
C THR A 87 3.64 -11.14 -0.37
N ASP A 88 4.23 -12.23 0.13
CA ASP A 88 5.18 -12.11 1.25
C ASP A 88 6.48 -11.50 0.75
N LEU A 89 6.65 -10.21 0.97
CA LEU A 89 7.81 -9.47 0.50
C LEU A 89 9.08 -9.79 1.29
N ASP A 90 8.95 -10.44 2.44
CA ASP A 90 10.10 -10.92 3.20
C ASP A 90 10.72 -12.16 2.57
N ALA A 91 9.96 -12.88 1.77
CA ALA A 91 10.42 -14.11 1.10
C ALA A 91 11.04 -13.84 -0.27
N VAL A 92 11.04 -12.60 -0.72
CA VAL A 92 11.56 -12.22 -2.04
C VAL A 92 13.06 -11.97 -2.00
#